data_13061bcf9231211b263b7e8a2f27eb35
#
_entry.id   13061bcf9231211b263b7e8a2f27eb35
#
_cell.length_a   1.000
_cell.length_b   1.000
_cell.length_c   1.000
_cell.angle_alpha   90.00
_cell.angle_beta   90.00
_cell.angle_gamma   90.00
#
_symmetry.space_group_name_H-M   'P 1'
#
loop_
_entity.id
_entity.type
_entity.pdbx_description
1 polymer ?
#
loop_
_entity_poly.entity_id
_entity_poly.type
_entity_poly.pdbx_seq_one_letter_code
_entity_poly.pdbx_strand_id
1 'polypeptide(L)' 'MGFVYRGFLLRSKSIQLVESNRWTLQVVVSIHKDSGSEPREQTFSSENFFSSKEMADMEGIIFARKIIDGEIPGLSIDLL' A
#
# COMPACT_ATOMS: atom_id res chain seq x y z
N MET A 1 7.04 -7.61 -1.01
CA MET A 1 5.85 -8.44 -1.36
C MET A 1 5.00 -7.68 -2.38
N GLY A 2 4.68 -8.32 -3.49
CA GLY A 2 3.85 -7.74 -4.53
C GLY A 2 2.55 -8.54 -4.68
N PHE A 3 1.48 -7.83 -5.01
CA PHE A 3 0.17 -8.44 -5.14
C PHE A 3 -0.64 -7.66 -6.18
N VAL A 4 -1.29 -8.36 -7.10
CA VAL A 4 -2.12 -7.71 -8.13
C VAL A 4 -3.59 -7.79 -7.70
N TYR A 5 -4.28 -6.64 -7.71
CA TYR A 5 -5.67 -6.56 -7.32
C TYR A 5 -6.38 -5.56 -8.22
N ARG A 6 -7.40 -6.02 -8.93
CA ARG A 6 -8.23 -5.20 -9.85
C ARG A 6 -7.39 -4.38 -10.83
N GLY A 7 -6.29 -4.96 -11.32
CA GLY A 7 -5.43 -4.29 -12.29
C GLY A 7 -4.37 -3.38 -11.67
N PHE A 8 -4.33 -3.27 -10.35
CA PHE A 8 -3.31 -2.51 -9.64
C PHE A 8 -2.27 -3.45 -9.06
N LEU A 9 -1.01 -3.01 -9.07
CA LEU A 9 0.05 -3.71 -8.37
C LEU A 9 0.19 -3.08 -6.98
N LEU A 10 0.09 -3.91 -5.94
CA LEU A 10 0.19 -3.48 -4.56
C LEU A 10 1.51 -3.96 -3.99
N ARG A 11 2.31 -3.05 -3.44
CA ARG A 11 3.59 -3.40 -2.82
C ARG A 11 3.67 -2.79 -1.44
N SER A 12 3.84 -3.63 -0.44
CA SER A 12 4.06 -3.15 0.93
C SER A 12 5.50 -2.71 1.09
N LYS A 13 5.69 -1.56 1.73
CA LYS A 13 7.00 -1.01 2.07
C LYS A 13 6.99 -0.60 3.54
N SER A 14 6.69 -1.55 4.41
CA SER A 14 6.61 -1.29 5.85
C SER A 14 7.92 -0.75 6.38
N ILE A 15 7.84 0.17 7.32
CA ILE A 15 8.99 0.86 7.89
C ILE A 15 9.11 0.50 9.36
N GLN A 16 10.32 0.12 9.77
CA GLN A 16 10.59 -0.14 11.18
C GLN A 16 11.00 1.16 11.88
N LEU A 17 10.36 1.41 13.02
CA LEU A 17 10.71 2.55 13.85
C LEU A 17 11.86 2.17 14.77
N VAL A 18 12.96 2.90 14.68
CA VAL A 18 14.19 2.58 15.38
C VAL A 18 13.99 2.58 16.89
N GLU A 19 13.22 3.52 17.43
CA GLU A 19 13.07 3.69 18.86
C GLU A 19 12.23 2.62 19.55
N SER A 20 11.24 2.07 18.86
CA SER A 20 10.30 1.15 19.47
C SER A 20 10.33 -0.26 18.88
N ASN A 21 11.11 -0.48 17.83
CA ASN A 21 11.15 -1.73 17.07
C ASN A 21 9.77 -2.14 16.51
N ARG A 22 8.84 -1.18 16.45
CA ARG A 22 7.54 -1.44 15.85
C ARG A 22 7.59 -1.12 14.38
N TRP A 23 6.68 -1.71 13.63
CA TRP A 23 6.58 -1.52 12.19
C TRP A 23 5.35 -0.68 11.87
N THR A 24 5.50 0.25 10.94
CA THR A 24 4.35 1.01 10.41
C THR A 24 4.03 0.49 9.02
N LEU A 25 2.76 0.59 8.68
CA LEU A 25 2.25 0.18 7.38
C LEU A 25 2.52 1.28 6.36
N GLN A 26 3.09 0.89 5.23
CA GLN A 26 3.15 1.74 4.04
C GLN A 26 2.95 0.85 2.84
N VAL A 27 2.10 1.28 1.91
CA VAL A 27 1.80 0.50 0.71
C VAL A 27 1.82 1.41 -0.51
N VAL A 28 2.40 0.89 -1.60
CA VAL A 28 2.44 1.58 -2.88
C VAL A 28 1.48 0.88 -3.82
N VAL A 29 0.56 1.66 -4.38
CA VAL A 29 -0.37 1.19 -5.41
C VAL A 29 0.11 1.74 -6.73
N SER A 30 0.34 0.87 -7.70
CA SER A 30 0.80 1.32 -9.01
C SER A 30 -0.05 0.73 -10.11
N ILE A 31 -0.12 1.46 -11.22
CA ILE A 31 -0.81 1.02 -12.41
C ILE A 31 0.11 1.25 -13.62
N HIS A 32 0.19 0.23 -14.47
CA HIS A 32 0.89 0.30 -15.73
C HIS A 32 -0.11 0.61 -16.81
N LYS A 33 0.04 1.76 -17.44
CA LYS A 33 -0.69 2.05 -18.67
C LYS A 33 0.28 1.82 -19.81
N ASP A 34 -0.19 1.26 -20.87
CA ASP A 34 0.44 1.01 -22.16
C ASP A 34 1.97 1.12 -22.28
N SER A 35 2.53 0.37 -23.18
CA SER A 35 3.95 0.36 -23.48
C SER A 35 4.46 1.78 -23.76
N GLY A 36 5.49 2.21 -23.05
CA GLY A 36 6.11 3.50 -23.22
C GLY A 36 5.75 4.55 -22.18
N SER A 37 4.75 4.29 -21.34
CA SER A 37 4.39 5.20 -20.24
C SER A 37 5.06 4.77 -18.95
N GLU A 38 5.48 5.74 -18.16
CA GLU A 38 5.97 5.43 -16.82
C GLU A 38 4.82 4.94 -15.96
N PRO A 39 5.04 3.96 -15.07
CA PRO A 39 4.01 3.52 -14.15
C PRO A 39 3.62 4.67 -13.22
N ARG A 40 2.34 4.82 -12.98
CA ARG A 40 1.86 5.79 -12.01
C ARG A 40 1.74 5.11 -10.66
N GLU A 41 2.20 5.78 -9.63
CA GLU A 41 2.22 5.23 -8.28
C GLU A 41 1.59 6.21 -7.30
N GLN A 42 0.93 5.65 -6.31
CA GLN A 42 0.37 6.41 -5.20
C GLN A 42 0.69 5.66 -3.91
N THR A 43 1.23 6.37 -2.93
CA THR A 43 1.67 5.76 -1.68
C THR A 43 0.67 6.11 -0.57
N PHE A 44 0.31 5.12 0.23
CA PHE A 44 -0.56 5.28 1.37
C PHE A 44 0.14 4.78 2.63
N SER A 45 -0.12 5.42 3.74
CA SER A 45 0.41 5.00 5.02
C SER A 45 -0.67 5.11 6.09
N SER A 46 -0.45 4.43 7.19
CA SER A 46 -1.37 4.43 8.32
C SER A 46 -0.57 4.67 9.59
N GLU A 47 -1.22 5.22 10.61
CA GLU A 47 -0.59 5.47 11.90
C GLU A 47 -0.59 4.23 12.80
N ASN A 48 -1.10 3.12 12.33
CA ASN A 48 -1.12 1.88 13.10
C ASN A 48 0.28 1.30 13.22
N PHE A 49 0.53 0.62 14.33
CA PHE A 49 1.80 -0.04 14.59
C PHE A 49 1.60 -1.54 14.68
N PHE A 50 2.62 -2.28 14.25
CA PHE A 50 2.58 -3.73 14.21
C PHE A 50 3.87 -4.26 14.85
N SER A 51 3.78 -5.46 15.41
CA SER A 51 4.93 -6.06 16.10
C SER A 51 5.89 -6.75 15.15
N SER A 52 5.49 -7.00 13.91
CA SER A 52 6.36 -7.65 12.92
C SER A 52 6.19 -7.02 11.56
N LYS A 53 7.22 -7.18 10.73
CA LYS A 53 7.19 -6.73 9.35
C LYS A 53 6.11 -7.48 8.56
N GLU A 54 5.98 -8.76 8.80
CA GLU A 54 5.00 -9.60 8.09
C GLU A 54 3.58 -9.11 8.33
N MET A 55 3.26 -8.76 9.58
CA MET A 55 1.95 -8.22 9.90
C MET A 55 1.71 -6.88 9.23
N ALA A 56 2.71 -5.99 9.28
CA ALA A 56 2.60 -4.68 8.64
C ALA A 56 2.44 -4.81 7.13
N ASP A 57 3.19 -5.71 6.50
CA ASP A 57 3.10 -5.93 5.05
C ASP A 57 1.73 -6.48 4.65
N MET A 58 1.22 -7.45 5.41
CA MET A 58 -0.08 -8.04 5.15
C MET A 58 -1.20 -7.00 5.31
N GLU A 59 -1.14 -6.24 6.39
CA GLU A 59 -2.13 -5.19 6.63
C GLU A 59 -2.04 -4.09 5.59
N GLY A 60 -0.85 -3.83 5.06
CA GLY A 60 -0.66 -2.88 3.96
C GLY A 60 -1.43 -3.29 2.71
N ILE A 61 -1.37 -4.56 2.35
CA ILE A 61 -2.11 -5.07 1.21
C ILE A 61 -3.62 -4.97 1.45
N ILE A 62 -4.08 -5.33 2.64
CA ILE A 62 -5.49 -5.23 3.00
C ILE A 62 -5.96 -3.77 2.94
N PHE A 63 -5.15 -2.86 3.45
CA PHE A 63 -5.45 -1.43 3.45
C PHE A 63 -5.59 -0.91 2.01
N ALA A 64 -4.65 -1.28 1.13
CA ALA A 64 -4.70 -0.87 -0.27
C ALA A 64 -5.94 -1.40 -0.97
N ARG A 65 -6.32 -2.65 -0.71
CA ARG A 65 -7.53 -3.24 -1.29
C ARG A 65 -8.77 -2.46 -0.86
N LYS A 66 -8.85 -2.08 0.40
CA LYS A 66 -9.98 -1.31 0.91
C LYS A 66 -10.05 0.08 0.27
N ILE A 67 -8.90 0.70 0.03
CA ILE A 67 -8.87 1.99 -0.65
C ILE A 67 -9.38 1.86 -2.07
N ILE A 68 -8.93 0.83 -2.79
CA ILE A 68 -9.36 0.57 -4.16
C ILE A 68 -10.87 0.32 -4.23
N ASP A 69 -11.40 -0.39 -3.25
CA ASP A 69 -12.83 -0.72 -3.19
C ASP A 69 -13.69 0.43 -2.66
N GLY A 70 -13.08 1.54 -2.27
CA GLY A 70 -13.81 2.69 -1.76
C GLY A 70 -14.35 2.51 -0.35
N GLU A 71 -13.76 1.64 0.44
CA GLU A 71 -14.24 1.32 1.79
C GLU A 71 -13.68 2.23 2.87
N ILE A 72 -12.69 3.07 2.54
CA ILE A 72 -12.07 3.97 3.52
C ILE A 72 -12.43 5.41 3.16
N PRO A 73 -13.26 6.08 3.99
CA PRO A 73 -13.64 7.46 3.72
C PRO A 73 -12.42 8.39 3.65
N GLY A 74 -12.43 9.28 2.68
CA GLY A 74 -11.37 10.26 2.51
C GLY A 74 -10.16 9.78 1.74
N LEU A 75 -10.09 8.49 1.42
CA LEU A 75 -8.98 7.93 0.64
C LEU A 75 -9.50 7.36 -0.67
N SER A 76 -8.81 7.66 -1.75
CA SER A 76 -9.18 7.16 -3.07
C SER A 76 -7.95 7.04 -3.95
N ILE A 77 -8.10 6.25 -5.02
CA ILE A 77 -7.03 6.08 -6.01
C ILE A 77 -7.19 7.13 -7.09
N ASP A 78 -6.18 7.97 -7.25
CA ASP A 78 -6.19 9.07 -8.23
C ASP A 78 -5.33 8.76 -9.45
N LEU A 79 -5.09 7.49 -9.73
CA LEU A 79 -4.18 7.07 -10.81
C LEU A 79 -4.88 6.89 -12.16
N LEU A 80 -6.16 6.98 -12.20
CA LEU A 80 -6.94 6.75 -13.42
C LEU A 80 -7.18 8.01 -14.23
#